data_5d65a4beee93c09ab15bd5a6832f1bab
#
_entry.id   5d65a4beee93c09ab15bd5a6832f1bab
#
_cell.length_a   1.000
_cell.length_b   1.000
_cell.length_c   1.000
_cell.angle_alpha   90.00
_cell.angle_beta   90.00
_cell.angle_gamma   90.00
#
_symmetry.space_group_name_H-M   'P 1'
#
loop_
_entity.id
_entity.type
_entity.pdbx_description
1 polymer ?
#
loop_
_entity_poly.entity_id
_entity_poly.type
_entity_poly.pdbx_seq_one_letter_code
_entity_poly.pdbx_strand_id
1 'polypeptide(L)'
;MASISTSSLAASSRILGAALGAALAVTAGSVVWSAAPHFYPDDPIWSDDDRAFDASQVVAIEDSNGYDFVLNTFAGPGERRDVRALNVNTVDEVPDSSWFTNRIGRRDLPVADVVKGPDRAERVSLDGWVVSGCKSTGVQPGFRMTDPGGQLYQIEVDPPSNPELASSAEIIGTAFYYAIGYHTVEVALAEIDRAALVISERAMIRDPLNGRRRRLRKSDIDEVFQRAARTSAGRYRVLVSRFAPGKPLGNFRYYGTRPDDPNDIVPHEHRRELRGARVFGAWLNHDDSRGINSLDMLEATGGRSWVKHYMFDFGSILGSGTVYSQPHRPGNEYIFEQRPGWLTLATLGGYIRPWMLIDYPDVPKSIGRLEAKAFDPEKWKPEYPNAAFENMRADDAFWAARIVARFTDEMIGAVVRKAQYSDPRATEYMTQTLIARRDKVVAAWINGVCPAVDPVLGADGALTFTNAAVAARAAAPAESYQLQWFRFDNAAAARTPVGERQTVTAPASRAPAGLLEAGEFVGVEVTALHAQRPGWGRPAAFFFRRAGAGWTLAGVERG
;
A
#
# COMPACT_ATOMS: atom_id res chain seq x y z
N MET A 1 64.93 8.95 9.40
CA MET A 1 66.14 8.93 8.57
C MET A 1 65.74 8.65 7.16
N ALA A 2 66.06 9.61 6.35
CA ALA A 2 66.33 9.82 4.95
C ALA A 2 65.07 9.73 4.07
N SER A 3 64.46 10.76 3.55
CA SER A 3 64.78 12.01 2.79
C SER A 3 65.52 11.76 1.45
N ILE A 4 65.07 12.56 0.48
CA ILE A 4 65.72 12.96 -0.78
C ILE A 4 64.96 12.40 -1.99
N SER A 5 64.45 13.14 -2.87
CA SER A 5 64.40 14.48 -3.50
C SER A 5 64.48 14.37 -5.00
N THR A 6 63.58 15.05 -5.67
CA THR A 6 63.66 15.91 -6.86
C THR A 6 64.60 15.58 -8.05
N SER A 7 64.08 15.71 -9.23
CA SER A 7 64.34 16.71 -10.29
C SER A 7 64.05 16.12 -11.69
N SER A 8 63.16 16.72 -12.45
CA SER A 8 63.27 17.68 -13.54
C SER A 8 64.27 17.31 -14.64
N LEU A 9 63.78 17.25 -15.90
CA LEU A 9 64.31 18.05 -17.01
C LEU A 9 63.51 17.84 -18.32
N ALA A 10 63.21 18.93 -18.94
CA ALA A 10 62.60 19.08 -20.24
C ALA A 10 63.64 18.90 -21.35
N ALA A 11 63.20 18.49 -22.55
CA ALA A 11 63.81 18.92 -23.77
C ALA A 11 62.91 18.70 -24.99
N SER A 12 62.76 19.73 -25.70
CA SER A 12 62.07 19.97 -26.97
C SER A 12 62.65 19.17 -28.15
N SER A 13 61.83 18.84 -29.14
CA SER A 13 62.23 19.00 -30.54
C SER A 13 60.99 19.12 -31.45
N ARG A 14 60.99 20.21 -32.19
CA ARG A 14 60.09 20.54 -33.32
C ARG A 14 60.55 19.78 -34.55
N ILE A 15 59.60 19.25 -35.35
CA ILE A 15 59.76 19.10 -36.78
C ILE A 15 58.46 19.48 -37.49
N LEU A 16 58.57 20.40 -38.41
CA LEU A 16 57.58 20.86 -39.38
C LEU A 16 57.20 19.76 -40.38
N GLY A 17 55.94 19.74 -40.79
CA GLY A 17 55.47 18.95 -41.92
C GLY A 17 54.09 19.43 -42.41
N ALA A 18 54.11 20.16 -43.38
CA ALA A 18 53.18 20.80 -44.32
C ALA A 18 51.73 20.33 -44.42
N ALA A 19 50.90 21.31 -44.60
CA ALA A 19 49.48 21.38 -44.91
C ALA A 19 49.01 20.51 -46.08
N LEU A 20 47.82 19.89 -45.88
CA LEU A 20 46.82 19.76 -46.95
C LEU A 20 45.46 20.03 -46.37
N GLY A 21 44.87 21.16 -46.66
CA GLY A 21 43.52 21.53 -46.25
C GLY A 21 42.49 20.75 -47.09
N ALA A 22 41.67 20.00 -46.44
CA ALA A 22 40.37 19.60 -46.95
C ALA A 22 39.32 20.20 -45.97
N ALA A 23 38.70 21.28 -46.38
CA ALA A 23 37.56 21.87 -45.72
C ALA A 23 36.35 20.92 -45.89
N LEU A 24 36.12 20.04 -44.91
CA LEU A 24 34.82 19.41 -44.73
C LEU A 24 33.94 20.45 -44.04
N ALA A 25 33.06 21.07 -44.79
CA ALA A 25 31.93 21.80 -44.26
C ALA A 25 30.99 20.79 -43.59
N VAL A 26 31.20 20.56 -42.31
CA VAL A 26 30.20 19.92 -41.45
C VAL A 26 29.08 20.94 -41.29
N THR A 27 28.03 20.82 -42.09
CA THR A 27 26.76 21.44 -41.79
C THR A 27 26.30 20.81 -40.48
N ALA A 28 26.55 21.47 -39.36
CA ALA A 28 25.91 21.18 -38.08
C ALA A 28 24.42 21.45 -38.27
N GLY A 29 23.70 20.43 -38.76
CA GLY A 29 22.27 20.37 -38.60
C GLY A 29 22.04 20.35 -37.09
N SER A 30 21.62 21.48 -36.53
CA SER A 30 21.08 21.53 -35.19
C SER A 30 19.88 20.56 -35.17
N VAL A 31 20.10 19.35 -34.66
CA VAL A 31 19.00 18.49 -34.24
C VAL A 31 18.33 19.28 -33.11
N VAL A 32 17.30 20.02 -33.48
CA VAL A 32 16.40 20.60 -32.50
C VAL A 32 15.74 19.40 -31.82
N TRP A 33 16.25 18.99 -30.68
CA TRP A 33 15.55 18.10 -29.82
C TRP A 33 14.28 18.84 -29.39
N SER A 34 13.15 18.50 -30.02
CA SER A 34 11.85 18.92 -29.53
C SER A 34 11.78 18.44 -28.10
N ALA A 35 11.52 19.33 -27.16
CA ALA A 35 11.22 18.92 -25.78
C ALA A 35 10.10 17.88 -25.83
N ALA A 36 10.21 16.84 -25.04
CA ALA A 36 9.16 15.82 -24.95
C ALA A 36 7.84 16.52 -24.56
N PRO A 37 6.71 16.16 -25.18
CA PRO A 37 5.43 16.74 -24.84
C PRO A 37 5.07 16.44 -23.39
N HIS A 38 4.35 17.33 -22.73
CA HIS A 38 3.93 17.14 -21.34
C HIS A 38 2.90 16.00 -21.19
N PHE A 39 1.99 15.86 -22.16
CA PHE A 39 1.04 14.74 -22.27
C PHE A 39 1.25 14.01 -23.59
N TYR A 40 1.26 12.69 -23.53
CA TYR A 40 1.31 11.80 -24.67
C TYR A 40 -0.10 11.43 -25.17
N PRO A 41 -0.25 10.94 -26.41
CA PRO A 41 -1.56 10.59 -26.97
C PRO A 41 -2.30 9.48 -26.21
N ASP A 42 -1.59 8.60 -25.52
CA ASP A 42 -2.09 7.47 -24.75
C ASP A 42 -2.31 7.78 -23.25
N ASP A 43 -1.98 9.01 -22.80
CA ASP A 43 -2.28 9.45 -21.43
C ASP A 43 -3.80 9.58 -21.18
N PRO A 44 -4.25 9.20 -19.95
CA PRO A 44 -3.48 8.64 -18.85
C PRO A 44 -3.19 7.14 -19.00
N ILE A 45 -1.96 6.73 -18.71
CA ILE A 45 -1.59 5.32 -18.67
C ILE A 45 -2.20 4.66 -17.42
N TRP A 46 -2.92 3.54 -17.61
CA TRP A 46 -3.58 2.81 -16.53
C TRP A 46 -2.93 1.47 -16.19
N SER A 47 -1.91 1.05 -16.94
CA SER A 47 -1.11 -0.14 -16.67
C SER A 47 0.35 0.22 -16.84
N ASP A 48 1.13 -0.02 -15.80
CA ASP A 48 2.58 0.16 -15.84
C ASP A 48 3.23 -0.94 -16.69
N ASP A 49 4.39 -0.66 -17.27
CA ASP A 49 5.19 -1.60 -18.05
C ASP A 49 6.29 -2.28 -17.20
N ASP A 50 6.11 -2.33 -15.90
CA ASP A 50 7.02 -2.92 -14.91
C ASP A 50 7.23 -4.46 -15.05
N ARG A 51 6.94 -5.00 -16.24
CA ARG A 51 7.18 -6.38 -16.68
C ARG A 51 7.88 -6.44 -18.03
N ALA A 52 8.46 -5.32 -18.46
CA ALA A 52 9.06 -5.20 -19.79
C ALA A 52 10.33 -6.05 -19.93
N PHE A 53 11.11 -6.19 -18.87
CA PHE A 53 12.38 -6.91 -18.85
C PHE A 53 12.24 -8.26 -18.13
N ASP A 54 13.03 -9.26 -18.59
CA ASP A 54 13.05 -10.57 -17.94
C ASP A 54 13.84 -10.53 -16.63
N ALA A 55 13.16 -10.90 -15.53
CA ALA A 55 13.72 -10.94 -14.18
C ALA A 55 14.10 -12.37 -13.73
N SER A 56 14.29 -13.33 -14.64
CA SER A 56 14.59 -14.73 -14.30
C SER A 56 15.88 -14.94 -13.49
N GLN A 57 16.77 -13.95 -13.48
CA GLN A 57 18.03 -13.97 -12.75
C GLN A 57 17.92 -13.47 -11.30
N VAL A 58 16.74 -12.97 -10.90
CA VAL A 58 16.52 -12.48 -9.53
C VAL A 58 16.69 -13.62 -8.52
N VAL A 59 17.45 -13.35 -7.47
CA VAL A 59 17.77 -14.31 -6.41
C VAL A 59 16.98 -14.02 -5.14
N ALA A 60 16.71 -15.06 -4.34
CA ALA A 60 16.01 -14.89 -3.08
C ALA A 60 16.88 -14.09 -2.08
N ILE A 61 16.27 -13.10 -1.42
CA ILE A 61 16.85 -12.29 -0.35
C ILE A 61 15.96 -12.46 0.88
N GLU A 62 16.55 -12.84 2.01
CA GLU A 62 15.82 -12.94 3.28
C GLU A 62 16.47 -12.00 4.30
N ASP A 63 15.75 -10.94 4.64
CA ASP A 63 16.15 -10.08 5.76
C ASP A 63 15.65 -10.69 7.08
N SER A 64 16.49 -10.61 8.11
CA SER A 64 16.04 -10.99 9.45
C SER A 64 15.24 -9.86 10.11
N ASN A 65 14.25 -10.22 10.94
CA ASN A 65 13.48 -9.26 11.75
C ASN A 65 14.38 -8.28 12.53
N GLY A 66 15.44 -8.79 13.13
CA GLY A 66 16.37 -7.97 13.92
C GLY A 66 17.12 -6.97 13.06
N TYR A 67 17.52 -7.37 11.86
CA TYR A 67 18.21 -6.48 10.92
C TYR A 67 17.28 -5.38 10.42
N ASP A 68 16.07 -5.73 9.99
CA ASP A 68 15.06 -4.76 9.52
C ASP A 68 14.71 -3.74 10.62
N PHE A 69 14.49 -4.21 11.86
CA PHE A 69 14.24 -3.34 13.02
C PHE A 69 15.39 -2.36 13.27
N VAL A 70 16.64 -2.85 13.36
CA VAL A 70 17.81 -2.02 13.67
C VAL A 70 18.03 -0.98 12.57
N LEU A 71 17.94 -1.39 11.32
CA LEU A 71 18.18 -0.52 10.18
C LEU A 71 17.13 0.60 10.10
N ASN A 72 15.85 0.28 10.19
CA ASN A 72 14.77 1.28 10.12
C ASN A 72 14.75 2.19 11.36
N THR A 73 15.08 1.67 12.55
CA THR A 73 15.02 2.44 13.79
C THR A 73 16.21 3.39 13.94
N PHE A 74 17.43 2.99 13.56
CA PHE A 74 18.65 3.72 13.89
C PHE A 74 19.40 4.27 12.67
N ALA A 75 19.28 3.68 11.50
CA ALA A 75 19.97 4.14 10.31
C ALA A 75 19.09 5.03 9.41
N GLY A 76 17.74 4.94 9.52
CA GLY A 76 16.79 5.72 8.72
C GLY A 76 17.01 5.52 7.21
N PRO A 77 16.88 4.29 6.69
CA PRO A 77 17.19 3.97 5.31
C PRO A 77 16.21 4.66 4.34
N GLY A 78 16.60 4.72 3.07
CA GLY A 78 15.84 5.38 2.02
C GLY A 78 16.11 6.88 1.94
N GLU A 79 15.57 7.48 0.92
CA GLU A 79 15.75 8.90 0.64
C GLU A 79 14.57 9.71 1.17
N ARG A 80 14.86 10.75 1.97
CA ARG A 80 13.83 11.67 2.46
C ARG A 80 13.78 12.89 1.56
N ARG A 81 12.80 12.89 0.65
CA ARG A 81 12.59 13.98 -0.30
C ARG A 81 11.12 14.38 -0.33
N ASP A 82 10.89 15.69 -0.26
CA ASP A 82 9.55 16.24 -0.49
C ASP A 82 9.25 16.31 -2.00
N VAL A 83 9.06 15.14 -2.59
CA VAL A 83 8.71 14.99 -4.01
C VAL A 83 7.40 14.23 -4.14
N ARG A 84 6.63 14.55 -5.18
CA ARG A 84 5.44 13.78 -5.56
C ARG A 84 5.83 12.31 -5.76
N ALA A 85 4.91 11.40 -5.52
CA ALA A 85 5.12 9.98 -5.81
C ALA A 85 5.49 9.79 -7.30
N LEU A 86 6.46 8.90 -7.55
CA LEU A 86 7.07 8.77 -8.88
C LEU A 86 6.35 7.77 -9.80
N ASN A 87 5.42 6.98 -9.25
CA ASN A 87 4.68 5.93 -9.97
C ASN A 87 3.20 6.30 -10.20
N VAL A 88 2.87 7.57 -10.25
CA VAL A 88 1.51 8.04 -10.54
C VAL A 88 1.38 8.45 -11.99
N ASN A 89 0.22 8.19 -12.59
CA ASN A 89 -0.09 8.62 -13.94
C ASN A 89 -0.44 10.12 -14.01
N THR A 90 -0.71 10.62 -15.20
CA THR A 90 -0.99 12.04 -15.42
C THR A 90 -2.26 12.55 -14.74
N VAL A 91 -3.23 11.67 -14.44
CA VAL A 91 -4.46 12.04 -13.71
C VAL A 91 -4.38 11.80 -12.20
N ASP A 92 -3.16 11.72 -11.67
CA ASP A 92 -2.88 11.61 -10.23
C ASP A 92 -3.38 10.31 -9.58
N GLU A 93 -3.40 9.21 -10.34
CA GLU A 93 -3.79 7.88 -9.88
C GLU A 93 -2.65 6.88 -10.03
N VAL A 94 -2.68 5.80 -9.22
CA VAL A 94 -1.72 4.69 -9.32
C VAL A 94 -2.20 3.73 -10.41
N PRO A 95 -1.39 3.48 -11.47
CA PRO A 95 -1.71 2.49 -12.49
C PRO A 95 -1.59 1.06 -11.95
N ASP A 96 -2.20 0.12 -12.65
CA ASP A 96 -2.05 -1.31 -12.40
C ASP A 96 -0.60 -1.74 -12.68
N SER A 97 0.00 -2.53 -11.77
CA SER A 97 1.41 -2.91 -11.82
C SER A 97 1.66 -4.26 -11.15
N SER A 98 2.92 -4.67 -11.03
CA SER A 98 3.33 -5.81 -10.19
C SER A 98 3.15 -5.55 -8.69
N TRP A 99 2.95 -4.29 -8.28
CA TRP A 99 2.75 -3.84 -6.91
C TRP A 99 1.29 -3.70 -6.52
N PHE A 100 0.46 -3.23 -7.45
CA PHE A 100 -0.87 -2.74 -7.14
C PHE A 100 -1.83 -2.93 -8.32
N THR A 101 -3.09 -3.21 -8.04
CA THR A 101 -4.18 -3.15 -9.01
C THR A 101 -5.25 -2.21 -8.47
N ASN A 102 -5.47 -1.08 -9.13
CA ASN A 102 -6.40 -0.06 -8.66
C ASN A 102 -7.86 -0.55 -8.78
N ARG A 103 -8.37 -1.19 -7.73
CA ARG A 103 -9.72 -1.80 -7.70
C ARG A 103 -10.78 -0.80 -7.25
N ILE A 104 -11.04 -0.70 -5.95
CA ILE A 104 -12.08 0.19 -5.42
C ILE A 104 -11.73 1.68 -5.61
N GLY A 105 -10.45 2.02 -5.74
CA GLY A 105 -10.01 3.39 -6.03
C GLY A 105 -10.50 3.90 -7.40
N ARG A 106 -10.58 3.03 -8.39
CA ARG A 106 -10.95 3.37 -9.77
C ARG A 106 -12.42 3.16 -10.10
N ARG A 107 -13.09 2.20 -9.47
CA ARG A 107 -14.49 1.85 -9.75
C ARG A 107 -15.21 1.43 -8.47
N ASP A 108 -16.51 1.59 -8.46
CA ASP A 108 -17.33 1.05 -7.39
C ASP A 108 -17.34 -0.47 -7.49
N LEU A 109 -17.02 -1.11 -6.36
CA LEU A 109 -17.08 -2.56 -6.26
C LEU A 109 -18.40 -3.00 -5.62
N PRO A 110 -19.05 -4.05 -6.14
CA PRO A 110 -20.14 -4.69 -5.42
C PRO A 110 -19.69 -5.22 -4.07
N VAL A 111 -20.58 -5.22 -3.07
CA VAL A 111 -20.29 -5.77 -1.73
C VAL A 111 -19.76 -7.20 -1.82
N ALA A 112 -20.34 -8.02 -2.69
CA ALA A 112 -19.92 -9.41 -2.91
C ALA A 112 -18.46 -9.52 -3.38
N ASP A 113 -17.99 -8.61 -4.25
CA ASP A 113 -16.62 -8.62 -4.75
C ASP A 113 -15.62 -8.21 -3.65
N VAL A 114 -15.99 -7.25 -2.80
CA VAL A 114 -15.18 -6.85 -1.63
C VAL A 114 -15.06 -8.00 -0.64
N VAL A 115 -16.17 -8.69 -0.34
CA VAL A 115 -16.20 -9.85 0.55
C VAL A 115 -15.42 -11.03 -0.03
N LYS A 116 -15.57 -11.28 -1.32
CA LYS A 116 -14.83 -12.34 -2.01
C LYS A 116 -13.32 -12.15 -1.84
N GLY A 117 -12.83 -10.93 -2.06
CA GLY A 117 -11.39 -10.64 -2.00
C GLY A 117 -10.62 -11.42 -3.07
N PRO A 118 -9.42 -11.95 -2.75
CA PRO A 118 -8.62 -12.75 -3.68
C PRO A 118 -9.14 -14.19 -3.86
N ASP A 119 -10.13 -14.60 -3.07
CA ASP A 119 -10.50 -16.01 -2.91
C ASP A 119 -11.22 -16.57 -4.13
N ARG A 120 -10.90 -17.81 -4.48
CA ARG A 120 -11.56 -18.54 -5.58
C ARG A 120 -12.88 -19.16 -5.14
N ALA A 121 -12.99 -19.54 -3.86
CA ALA A 121 -14.17 -20.15 -3.28
C ALA A 121 -14.46 -19.60 -1.88
N GLU A 122 -15.74 -19.50 -1.50
CA GLU A 122 -16.16 -19.07 -0.17
C GLU A 122 -15.79 -20.06 0.93
N ARG A 123 -15.76 -21.35 0.60
CA ARG A 123 -15.40 -22.43 1.52
C ARG A 123 -14.42 -23.38 0.83
N VAL A 124 -13.45 -23.83 1.60
CA VAL A 124 -12.49 -24.85 1.16
C VAL A 124 -12.89 -26.17 1.78
N SER A 125 -13.12 -27.20 0.95
CA SER A 125 -13.18 -28.58 1.42
C SER A 125 -11.76 -29.09 1.60
N LEU A 126 -11.50 -29.73 2.73
CA LEU A 126 -10.23 -30.38 3.04
C LEU A 126 -10.24 -31.88 2.72
N ASP A 127 -11.23 -32.35 1.96
CA ASP A 127 -11.36 -33.76 1.60
C ASP A 127 -10.20 -34.21 0.70
N GLY A 128 -9.55 -35.29 1.10
CA GLY A 128 -8.39 -35.83 0.37
C GLY A 128 -7.09 -35.06 0.57
N TRP A 129 -7.08 -34.00 1.40
CA TRP A 129 -5.83 -33.28 1.70
C TRP A 129 -4.94 -34.07 2.65
N VAL A 130 -3.63 -33.94 2.49
CA VAL A 130 -2.65 -34.58 3.34
C VAL A 130 -1.74 -33.56 4.02
N VAL A 131 -1.40 -33.82 5.28
CA VAL A 131 -0.40 -33.02 6.01
C VAL A 131 0.96 -33.29 5.39
N SER A 132 1.61 -32.25 4.85
CA SER A 132 2.88 -32.32 4.14
C SER A 132 4.08 -31.79 4.91
N GLY A 133 3.88 -31.09 6.05
CA GLY A 133 4.95 -30.57 6.90
C GLY A 133 4.41 -29.75 8.07
N CYS A 134 5.31 -29.27 8.93
CA CYS A 134 5.00 -28.30 9.97
C CYS A 134 5.44 -26.89 9.58
N LYS A 135 4.80 -25.89 10.17
CA LYS A 135 5.23 -24.50 10.13
C LYS A 135 6.57 -24.39 10.85
N SER A 136 7.55 -23.73 10.24
CA SER A 136 8.91 -23.59 10.77
C SER A 136 9.22 -22.21 11.32
N THR A 137 8.37 -21.22 11.05
CA THR A 137 8.57 -19.80 11.40
C THR A 137 7.24 -19.18 11.85
N GLY A 138 7.31 -18.06 12.56
CA GLY A 138 6.16 -17.33 13.09
C GLY A 138 5.67 -17.86 14.44
N VAL A 139 4.84 -17.05 15.11
CA VAL A 139 4.37 -17.29 16.49
C VAL A 139 3.15 -18.19 16.53
N GLN A 140 2.27 -18.08 15.54
CA GLN A 140 1.02 -18.85 15.49
C GLN A 140 1.31 -20.32 15.17
N PRO A 141 0.76 -21.27 15.96
CA PRO A 141 0.94 -22.69 15.70
C PRO A 141 0.27 -23.09 14.38
N GLY A 142 0.92 -23.98 13.63
CA GLY A 142 0.38 -24.39 12.34
C GLY A 142 1.17 -25.52 11.67
N PHE A 143 0.65 -25.98 10.56
CA PHE A 143 1.23 -27.03 9.73
C PHE A 143 0.89 -26.77 8.26
N ARG A 144 1.49 -27.53 7.37
CA ARG A 144 1.25 -27.45 5.92
C ARG A 144 0.43 -28.63 5.45
N MET A 145 -0.51 -28.35 4.54
CA MET A 145 -1.26 -29.36 3.82
C MET A 145 -1.08 -29.20 2.32
N THR A 146 -1.25 -30.31 1.63
CA THR A 146 -1.27 -30.36 0.16
C THR A 146 -2.60 -30.94 -0.27
N ASP A 147 -3.28 -30.28 -1.21
CA ASP A 147 -4.52 -30.77 -1.79
C ASP A 147 -4.28 -31.89 -2.81
N PRO A 148 -5.32 -32.58 -3.31
CA PRO A 148 -5.18 -33.61 -4.34
C PRO A 148 -4.55 -33.12 -5.65
N GLY A 149 -4.62 -31.82 -5.94
CA GLY A 149 -4.00 -31.19 -7.11
C GLY A 149 -2.52 -30.86 -6.92
N GLY A 150 -1.96 -31.09 -5.72
CA GLY A 150 -0.56 -30.77 -5.40
C GLY A 150 -0.33 -29.33 -4.95
N GLN A 151 -1.38 -28.50 -4.79
CA GLN A 151 -1.28 -27.16 -4.27
C GLN A 151 -0.99 -27.17 -2.77
N LEU A 152 -0.03 -26.35 -2.35
CA LEU A 152 0.39 -26.24 -0.96
C LEU A 152 -0.39 -25.14 -0.25
N TYR A 153 -0.74 -25.41 1.01
CA TYR A 153 -1.43 -24.48 1.92
C TYR A 153 -0.78 -24.46 3.29
N GLN A 154 -0.78 -23.28 3.90
CA GLN A 154 -0.47 -23.09 5.32
C GLN A 154 -1.77 -23.19 6.11
N ILE A 155 -1.77 -23.99 7.18
CA ILE A 155 -2.88 -24.15 8.11
C ILE A 155 -2.45 -23.58 9.46
N GLU A 156 -3.25 -22.70 10.02
CA GLU A 156 -2.97 -22.02 11.28
C GLU A 156 -4.16 -22.11 12.22
N VAL A 157 -3.88 -22.11 13.53
CA VAL A 157 -4.89 -22.27 14.58
C VAL A 157 -4.79 -21.13 15.58
N ASP A 158 -5.94 -20.68 16.08
CA ASP A 158 -6.01 -19.73 17.17
C ASP A 158 -5.84 -20.42 18.53
N PRO A 159 -5.22 -19.77 19.52
CA PRO A 159 -5.03 -20.36 20.85
C PRO A 159 -6.33 -20.37 21.67
N PRO A 160 -6.47 -21.29 22.67
CA PRO A 160 -7.64 -21.35 23.53
C PRO A 160 -7.88 -20.09 24.36
N SER A 161 -6.82 -19.30 24.62
CA SER A 161 -6.93 -18.03 25.34
C SER A 161 -7.65 -16.95 24.54
N ASN A 162 -7.48 -16.95 23.22
CA ASN A 162 -8.02 -15.97 22.30
C ASN A 162 -8.50 -16.67 21.01
N PRO A 163 -9.59 -17.44 21.09
CA PRO A 163 -10.14 -18.13 19.93
C PRO A 163 -10.60 -17.11 18.87
N GLU A 164 -10.42 -17.45 17.62
CA GLU A 164 -10.84 -16.64 16.44
C GLU A 164 -10.12 -15.29 16.29
N LEU A 165 -9.09 -15.00 17.10
CA LEU A 165 -8.43 -13.70 17.11
C LEU A 165 -7.65 -13.45 15.82
N ALA A 166 -6.59 -14.21 15.59
CA ALA A 166 -5.70 -14.02 14.44
C ALA A 166 -6.35 -14.45 13.12
N SER A 167 -7.06 -15.59 13.12
CA SER A 167 -7.73 -16.06 11.92
C SER A 167 -8.80 -15.09 11.41
N SER A 168 -9.50 -14.38 12.30
CA SER A 168 -10.46 -13.35 11.92
C SER A 168 -9.76 -12.08 11.41
N ALA A 169 -8.68 -11.66 12.06
CA ALA A 169 -7.89 -10.52 11.61
C ALA A 169 -7.34 -10.75 10.20
N GLU A 170 -6.81 -11.95 9.93
CA GLU A 170 -6.29 -12.34 8.61
C GLU A 170 -7.37 -12.29 7.52
N ILE A 171 -8.56 -12.85 7.78
CA ILE A 171 -9.68 -12.84 6.84
C ILE A 171 -10.14 -11.41 6.52
N ILE A 172 -10.29 -10.57 7.54
CA ILE A 172 -10.72 -9.18 7.39
C ILE A 172 -9.65 -8.37 6.67
N GLY A 173 -8.39 -8.49 7.10
CA GLY A 173 -7.26 -7.77 6.53
C GLY A 173 -7.05 -8.09 5.06
N THR A 174 -7.00 -9.37 4.73
CA THR A 174 -6.85 -9.84 3.34
C THR A 174 -7.94 -9.26 2.43
N ALA A 175 -9.21 -9.29 2.85
CA ALA A 175 -10.31 -8.76 2.04
C ALA A 175 -10.18 -7.25 1.81
N PHE A 176 -9.85 -6.47 2.84
CA PHE A 176 -9.68 -5.02 2.70
C PHE A 176 -8.45 -4.67 1.86
N TYR A 177 -7.27 -5.23 2.15
CA TYR A 177 -6.06 -4.94 1.39
C TYR A 177 -6.20 -5.33 -0.08
N TYR A 178 -6.85 -6.45 -0.37
CA TYR A 178 -7.17 -6.82 -1.75
C TYR A 178 -8.10 -5.81 -2.42
N ALA A 179 -9.20 -5.43 -1.79
CA ALA A 179 -10.15 -4.47 -2.35
C ALA A 179 -9.52 -3.08 -2.56
N ILE A 180 -8.64 -2.64 -1.65
CA ILE A 180 -7.83 -1.42 -1.79
C ILE A 180 -7.00 -1.48 -3.06
N GLY A 181 -6.32 -2.61 -3.33
CA GLY A 181 -5.52 -2.76 -4.54
C GLY A 181 -4.28 -3.64 -4.40
N TYR A 182 -3.83 -3.96 -3.19
CA TYR A 182 -2.63 -4.77 -3.01
C TYR A 182 -2.84 -6.21 -3.49
N HIS A 183 -1.75 -6.87 -3.90
CA HIS A 183 -1.78 -8.31 -4.10
C HIS A 183 -1.68 -8.99 -2.74
N THR A 184 -2.57 -9.93 -2.50
CA THR A 184 -2.66 -10.70 -1.27
C THR A 184 -2.84 -12.18 -1.60
N VAL A 185 -2.51 -13.06 -0.66
CA VAL A 185 -2.74 -14.49 -0.83
C VAL A 185 -4.20 -14.85 -0.58
N GLU A 186 -4.66 -15.96 -1.15
CA GLU A 186 -6.00 -16.47 -0.89
C GLU A 186 -6.07 -17.06 0.52
N VAL A 187 -7.11 -16.71 1.28
CA VAL A 187 -7.34 -17.19 2.64
C VAL A 187 -8.79 -17.65 2.83
N ALA A 188 -8.98 -18.70 3.61
CA ALA A 188 -10.31 -19.21 3.93
C ALA A 188 -10.35 -19.77 5.34
N LEU A 189 -11.55 -19.89 5.90
CA LEU A 189 -11.80 -20.60 7.15
C LEU A 189 -12.29 -22.02 6.85
N ALA A 190 -11.78 -22.98 7.61
CA ALA A 190 -12.25 -24.37 7.59
C ALA A 190 -12.35 -24.92 9.02
N GLU A 191 -13.00 -26.08 9.14
CA GLU A 191 -13.00 -26.83 10.38
C GLU A 191 -12.34 -28.20 10.16
N ILE A 192 -11.45 -28.57 11.07
CA ILE A 192 -10.73 -29.84 11.04
C ILE A 192 -11.20 -30.73 12.19
N ASP A 193 -11.48 -32.00 11.86
CA ASP A 193 -11.44 -33.08 12.81
C ASP A 193 -10.01 -33.65 12.85
N ARG A 194 -9.38 -33.56 14.02
CA ARG A 194 -8.02 -34.06 14.23
C ARG A 194 -7.89 -35.56 13.85
N ALA A 195 -8.92 -36.36 14.09
CA ALA A 195 -8.90 -37.78 13.83
C ALA A 195 -8.90 -38.11 12.32
N ALA A 196 -9.45 -37.22 11.49
CA ALA A 196 -9.53 -37.37 10.04
C ALA A 196 -8.26 -36.96 9.29
N LEU A 197 -7.27 -36.35 9.96
CA LEU A 197 -6.05 -35.90 9.31
C LEU A 197 -5.15 -37.05 8.89
N VAL A 198 -4.79 -37.06 7.62
CA VAL A 198 -3.82 -38.01 7.02
C VAL A 198 -2.48 -37.31 6.89
N ILE A 199 -1.42 -37.94 7.40
CA ILE A 199 -0.03 -37.44 7.25
C ILE A 199 0.62 -38.12 6.06
N SER A 200 1.17 -37.31 5.15
CA SER A 200 1.93 -37.82 4.01
C SER A 200 3.17 -38.58 4.47
N GLU A 201 3.42 -39.75 3.88
CA GLU A 201 4.66 -40.51 4.15
C GLU A 201 5.95 -39.73 3.82
N ARG A 202 5.85 -38.71 2.97
CA ARG A 202 6.97 -37.84 2.58
C ARG A 202 7.12 -36.61 3.46
N ALA A 203 6.17 -36.40 4.40
CA ALA A 203 6.19 -35.22 5.27
C ALA A 203 7.43 -35.21 6.17
N MET A 204 8.13 -34.07 6.17
CA MET A 204 9.37 -33.87 6.93
C MET A 204 9.22 -32.67 7.85
N ILE A 205 9.91 -32.75 9.00
CA ILE A 205 10.06 -31.63 9.96
C ILE A 205 11.54 -31.45 10.31
N ARG A 206 11.93 -30.24 10.67
CA ARG A 206 13.17 -30.02 11.43
C ARG A 206 12.90 -30.33 12.90
N ASP A 207 13.64 -31.26 13.45
CA ASP A 207 13.53 -31.63 14.87
C ASP A 207 13.87 -30.42 15.75
N PRO A 208 12.97 -29.98 16.64
CA PRO A 208 13.21 -28.79 17.47
C PRO A 208 14.43 -28.92 18.41
N LEU A 209 14.81 -30.15 18.76
CA LEU A 209 15.89 -30.40 19.72
C LEU A 209 17.30 -30.34 19.10
N ASN A 210 17.43 -30.76 17.84
CA ASN A 210 18.73 -30.92 17.21
C ASN A 210 18.87 -30.33 15.80
N GLY A 211 17.77 -29.73 15.28
CA GLY A 211 17.71 -29.10 13.96
C GLY A 211 17.77 -30.07 12.76
N ARG A 212 17.90 -31.38 12.99
CA ARG A 212 18.00 -32.36 11.93
C ARG A 212 16.63 -32.62 11.27
N ARG A 213 16.63 -32.91 9.98
CA ARG A 213 15.42 -33.31 9.26
C ARG A 213 15.02 -34.73 9.63
N ARG A 214 13.79 -34.95 10.03
CA ARG A 214 13.17 -36.24 10.27
C ARG A 214 11.77 -36.33 9.69
N ARG A 215 11.21 -37.51 9.61
CA ARG A 215 9.79 -37.71 9.25
C ARG A 215 8.89 -37.05 10.27
N LEU A 216 7.82 -36.45 9.76
CA LEU A 216 6.73 -35.91 10.59
C LEU A 216 5.98 -37.04 11.27
N ARG A 217 5.74 -36.92 12.55
CA ARG A 217 4.99 -37.87 13.37
C ARG A 217 3.61 -37.32 13.74
N LYS A 218 2.71 -38.21 14.10
CA LYS A 218 1.37 -37.82 14.59
C LYS A 218 1.47 -36.94 15.84
N SER A 219 2.42 -37.21 16.73
CA SER A 219 2.68 -36.40 17.92
C SER A 219 3.08 -34.95 17.62
N ASP A 220 3.76 -34.68 16.52
CA ASP A 220 4.11 -33.29 16.13
C ASP A 220 2.85 -32.46 15.79
N ILE A 221 1.87 -33.10 15.16
CA ILE A 221 0.57 -32.48 14.85
C ILE A 221 -0.30 -32.41 16.10
N ASP A 222 -0.26 -33.40 17.00
CA ASP A 222 -0.94 -33.38 18.27
C ASP A 222 -0.50 -32.20 19.14
N GLU A 223 0.80 -31.85 19.11
CA GLU A 223 1.35 -30.68 19.80
C GLU A 223 0.76 -29.35 19.29
N VAL A 224 0.52 -29.21 17.96
CA VAL A 224 -0.16 -28.04 17.40
C VAL A 224 -1.59 -27.95 17.96
N PHE A 225 -2.33 -29.05 17.94
CA PHE A 225 -3.72 -29.06 18.42
C PHE A 225 -3.87 -28.94 19.95
N GLN A 226 -2.85 -29.26 20.75
CA GLN A 226 -2.83 -28.95 22.17
C GLN A 226 -2.88 -27.45 22.45
N ARG A 227 -2.39 -26.65 21.50
CA ARG A 227 -2.38 -25.18 21.57
C ARG A 227 -3.52 -24.54 20.78
N ALA A 228 -4.46 -25.30 20.26
CA ALA A 228 -5.55 -24.85 19.43
C ALA A 228 -6.88 -24.76 20.18
N ALA A 229 -7.63 -23.68 19.92
CA ALA A 229 -9.01 -23.55 20.40
C ALA A 229 -9.92 -24.58 19.73
N ARG A 230 -10.88 -25.13 20.50
CA ARG A 230 -11.94 -26.01 19.99
C ARG A 230 -13.22 -25.22 19.76
N THR A 231 -13.93 -25.56 18.70
CA THR A 231 -15.31 -25.11 18.50
C THR A 231 -16.26 -25.79 19.46
N SER A 232 -17.49 -25.30 19.60
CA SER A 232 -18.55 -25.94 20.38
C SER A 232 -18.87 -27.36 19.92
N ALA A 233 -18.60 -27.68 18.67
CA ALA A 233 -18.75 -29.04 18.10
C ALA A 233 -17.54 -29.94 18.38
N GLY A 234 -16.53 -29.49 19.14
CA GLY A 234 -15.33 -30.25 19.48
C GLY A 234 -14.29 -30.33 18.35
N ARG A 235 -14.55 -29.67 17.22
CA ARG A 235 -13.63 -29.57 16.08
C ARG A 235 -12.66 -28.38 16.27
N TYR A 236 -11.76 -28.18 15.33
CA TYR A 236 -10.81 -27.07 15.35
C TYR A 236 -11.07 -26.15 14.16
N ARG A 237 -11.36 -24.89 14.43
CA ARG A 237 -11.38 -23.84 13.42
C ARG A 237 -9.93 -23.56 12.99
N VAL A 238 -9.71 -23.48 11.70
CA VAL A 238 -8.39 -23.21 11.11
C VAL A 238 -8.48 -22.12 10.04
N LEU A 239 -7.43 -21.34 9.97
CA LEU A 239 -7.13 -20.50 8.81
C LEU A 239 -6.39 -21.35 7.79
N VAL A 240 -6.81 -21.25 6.54
CA VAL A 240 -6.22 -21.93 5.37
C VAL A 240 -5.69 -20.85 4.45
N SER A 241 -4.37 -20.72 4.32
CA SER A 241 -3.73 -19.74 3.44
C SER A 241 -3.05 -20.47 2.28
N ARG A 242 -3.42 -20.12 1.04
CA ARG A 242 -2.84 -20.70 -0.15
C ARG A 242 -1.46 -20.11 -0.41
N PHE A 243 -0.47 -20.95 -0.72
CA PHE A 243 0.82 -20.44 -1.16
C PHE A 243 0.69 -19.70 -2.49
N ALA A 244 1.28 -18.51 -2.56
CA ALA A 244 1.29 -17.70 -3.76
C ALA A 244 1.97 -18.45 -4.93
N PRO A 245 1.53 -18.22 -6.18
CA PRO A 245 2.16 -18.83 -7.35
C PRO A 245 3.59 -18.31 -7.56
N GLY A 246 4.42 -19.11 -8.24
CA GLY A 246 5.78 -18.75 -8.57
C GLY A 246 6.82 -19.21 -7.55
N LYS A 247 8.02 -18.64 -7.62
CA LYS A 247 9.15 -18.94 -6.73
C LYS A 247 9.28 -17.82 -5.69
N PRO A 248 9.31 -18.12 -4.38
CA PRO A 248 9.51 -17.10 -3.36
C PRO A 248 10.91 -16.50 -3.45
N LEU A 249 10.97 -15.18 -3.35
CA LEU A 249 12.19 -14.37 -3.42
C LEU A 249 12.53 -13.66 -2.10
N GLY A 250 11.73 -13.88 -1.05
CA GLY A 250 11.84 -13.19 0.23
C GLY A 250 10.88 -12.00 0.34
N ASN A 251 11.22 -11.06 1.20
CA ASN A 251 10.42 -9.86 1.44
C ASN A 251 10.92 -8.66 0.63
N PHE A 252 10.05 -7.67 0.38
CA PHE A 252 10.48 -6.37 -0.10
C PHE A 252 10.73 -5.40 1.07
N ARG A 253 11.57 -4.40 0.81
CA ARG A 253 11.83 -3.29 1.74
C ARG A 253 10.93 -2.10 1.38
N TYR A 254 10.62 -1.24 2.33
CA TYR A 254 9.88 0.00 2.10
C TYR A 254 10.79 1.18 1.68
N TYR A 255 12.00 0.88 1.19
CA TYR A 255 13.00 1.86 0.75
C TYR A 255 13.91 1.27 -0.33
N GLY A 256 14.48 2.15 -1.16
CA GLY A 256 15.32 1.80 -2.30
C GLY A 256 14.57 0.98 -3.35
N THR A 257 15.30 0.35 -4.21
CA THR A 257 14.81 -0.59 -5.23
C THR A 257 15.40 -1.98 -4.96
N ARG A 258 14.85 -3.01 -5.62
CA ARG A 258 15.46 -4.33 -5.68
C ARG A 258 16.56 -4.35 -6.75
N PRO A 259 17.87 -4.38 -6.38
CA PRO A 259 18.96 -4.10 -7.32
C PRO A 259 19.12 -5.12 -8.45
N ASP A 260 18.62 -6.35 -8.26
CA ASP A 260 18.70 -7.44 -9.23
C ASP A 260 17.43 -7.57 -10.09
N ASP A 261 16.40 -6.73 -9.86
CA ASP A 261 15.21 -6.65 -10.71
C ASP A 261 15.31 -5.46 -11.69
N PRO A 262 15.45 -5.72 -13.01
CA PRO A 262 15.55 -4.65 -13.98
C PRO A 262 14.25 -3.83 -14.18
N ASN A 263 13.12 -4.30 -13.64
CA ASN A 263 11.83 -3.61 -13.72
C ASN A 263 11.58 -2.71 -12.50
N ASP A 264 12.30 -2.89 -11.39
CA ASP A 264 12.10 -2.12 -10.17
C ASP A 264 12.95 -0.85 -10.17
N ILE A 265 12.49 0.16 -10.90
CA ILE A 265 13.20 1.43 -11.14
C ILE A 265 12.74 2.59 -10.25
N VAL A 266 11.62 2.43 -9.56
CA VAL A 266 11.08 3.46 -8.66
C VAL A 266 11.41 3.11 -7.22
N PRO A 267 12.16 3.94 -6.48
CA PRO A 267 12.41 3.69 -5.07
C PRO A 267 11.11 3.52 -4.29
N HIS A 268 11.06 2.49 -3.44
CA HIS A 268 9.84 2.06 -2.76
C HIS A 268 9.26 3.16 -1.88
N GLU A 269 10.09 3.98 -1.24
CA GLU A 269 9.67 5.13 -0.44
C GLU A 269 9.02 6.25 -1.27
N HIS A 270 9.11 6.17 -2.60
CA HIS A 270 8.50 7.11 -3.53
C HIS A 270 7.33 6.53 -4.33
N ARG A 271 6.86 5.33 -3.98
CA ARG A 271 5.64 4.73 -4.53
C ARG A 271 4.42 5.17 -3.73
N ARG A 272 3.37 5.67 -4.42
CA ARG A 272 2.16 6.21 -3.76
C ARG A 272 1.41 5.15 -2.96
N GLU A 273 1.28 3.94 -3.47
CA GLU A 273 0.62 2.83 -2.77
C GLU A 273 1.37 2.47 -1.47
N LEU A 274 2.70 2.53 -1.45
CA LEU A 274 3.46 2.25 -0.23
C LEU A 274 3.41 3.42 0.77
N ARG A 275 3.40 4.67 0.29
CA ARG A 275 3.17 5.85 1.13
C ARG A 275 1.75 5.85 1.71
N GLY A 276 0.75 5.60 0.87
CA GLY A 276 -0.66 5.51 1.26
C GLY A 276 -0.97 4.35 2.19
N ALA A 277 -0.13 3.31 2.23
CA ALA A 277 -0.28 2.19 3.17
C ALA A 277 -0.30 2.65 4.63
N ARG A 278 0.30 3.80 4.97
CA ARG A 278 0.16 4.43 6.29
C ARG A 278 -1.29 4.74 6.65
N VAL A 279 -2.08 5.22 5.70
CA VAL A 279 -3.50 5.56 5.90
C VAL A 279 -4.33 4.30 6.15
N PHE A 280 -4.10 3.27 5.34
CA PHE A 280 -4.76 1.96 5.48
C PHE A 280 -4.32 1.25 6.77
N GLY A 281 -3.02 1.32 7.09
CA GLY A 281 -2.46 0.81 8.33
C GLY A 281 -3.06 1.49 9.56
N ALA A 282 -3.23 2.81 9.53
CA ALA A 282 -3.90 3.53 10.60
C ALA A 282 -5.36 3.10 10.75
N TRP A 283 -6.12 2.94 9.65
CA TRP A 283 -7.50 2.48 9.70
C TRP A 283 -7.64 1.11 10.38
N LEU A 284 -6.83 0.15 9.92
CA LEU A 284 -6.90 -1.26 10.32
C LEU A 284 -6.01 -1.60 11.52
N ASN A 285 -5.29 -0.64 12.09
CA ASN A 285 -4.24 -0.83 13.09
C ASN A 285 -3.22 -1.88 12.67
N HIS A 286 -2.69 -1.75 11.45
CA HIS A 286 -1.64 -2.60 10.93
C HIS A 286 -0.27 -2.05 11.37
N ASP A 287 -0.01 -2.08 12.68
CA ASP A 287 1.25 -1.58 13.25
C ASP A 287 2.47 -2.41 12.84
N ASP A 288 2.23 -3.66 12.48
CA ASP A 288 3.22 -4.62 11.96
C ASP A 288 3.48 -4.45 10.44
N SER A 289 3.27 -3.22 9.91
CA SER A 289 3.55 -2.86 8.51
C SER A 289 5.05 -2.73 8.27
N ARG A 290 5.73 -3.84 8.11
CA ARG A 290 7.19 -3.95 7.95
C ARG A 290 7.56 -4.88 6.80
N GLY A 291 8.81 -4.79 6.34
CA GLY A 291 9.28 -5.56 5.20
C GLY A 291 9.03 -7.05 5.33
N ILE A 292 9.30 -7.62 6.50
CA ILE A 292 9.14 -9.06 6.73
C ILE A 292 7.70 -9.59 6.56
N ASN A 293 6.68 -8.72 6.66
CA ASN A 293 5.27 -9.05 6.41
C ASN A 293 4.87 -8.75 4.96
N SER A 294 5.82 -8.84 4.06
CA SER A 294 5.66 -8.77 2.62
C SER A 294 6.32 -9.95 1.94
N LEU A 295 5.96 -10.20 0.68
CA LEU A 295 6.46 -11.35 -0.06
C LEU A 295 6.64 -10.99 -1.53
N ASP A 296 7.87 -11.15 -2.00
CA ASP A 296 8.20 -11.11 -3.42
C ASP A 296 8.13 -12.52 -4.02
N MET A 297 7.43 -12.62 -5.14
CA MET A 297 7.28 -13.87 -5.90
C MET A 297 7.78 -13.70 -7.32
N LEU A 298 8.65 -14.58 -7.79
CA LEU A 298 9.01 -14.66 -9.19
C LEU A 298 7.92 -15.42 -9.94
N GLU A 299 7.09 -14.69 -10.66
CA GLU A 299 6.07 -15.25 -11.55
C GLU A 299 6.59 -15.28 -12.99
N ALA A 300 6.03 -16.16 -13.82
CA ALA A 300 6.38 -16.26 -15.23
C ALA A 300 5.16 -16.43 -16.11
N THR A 301 5.12 -15.70 -17.22
CA THR A 301 4.09 -15.82 -18.26
C THR A 301 4.69 -15.44 -19.62
N GLY A 302 4.32 -16.18 -20.68
CA GLY A 302 4.75 -15.87 -22.04
C GLY A 302 6.26 -15.90 -22.26
N GLY A 303 7.00 -16.73 -21.50
CA GLY A 303 8.45 -16.90 -21.65
C GLY A 303 9.27 -15.82 -20.96
N ARG A 304 8.65 -14.94 -20.16
CA ARG A 304 9.31 -13.94 -19.32
C ARG A 304 8.95 -14.13 -17.85
N SER A 305 9.88 -13.80 -16.97
CA SER A 305 9.67 -13.76 -15.52
C SER A 305 9.67 -12.33 -15.02
N TRP A 306 8.88 -12.04 -14.00
CA TRP A 306 8.85 -10.75 -13.31
C TRP A 306 8.63 -10.95 -11.81
N VAL A 307 9.00 -9.97 -11.00
CA VAL A 307 8.74 -9.99 -9.56
C VAL A 307 7.35 -9.42 -9.30
N LYS A 308 6.54 -10.13 -8.51
CA LYS A 308 5.25 -9.66 -8.03
C LYS A 308 5.27 -9.51 -6.53
N HIS A 309 4.78 -8.39 -6.06
CA HIS A 309 4.88 -7.94 -4.68
C HIS A 309 3.56 -8.18 -3.96
N TYR A 310 3.61 -8.94 -2.86
CA TYR A 310 2.45 -9.30 -2.06
C TYR A 310 2.55 -8.69 -0.67
N MET A 311 1.42 -8.22 -0.14
CA MET A 311 1.21 -8.02 1.29
C MET A 311 0.51 -9.25 1.87
N PHE A 312 0.98 -9.71 3.03
CA PHE A 312 0.42 -10.89 3.70
C PHE A 312 0.68 -10.82 5.22
N ASP A 313 0.23 -11.83 5.98
CA ASP A 313 0.37 -11.93 7.44
C ASP A 313 -0.42 -10.83 8.18
N PHE A 314 -1.72 -10.73 7.86
CA PHE A 314 -2.62 -9.80 8.53
C PHE A 314 -3.16 -10.33 9.87
N GLY A 315 -2.68 -11.46 10.37
CA GLY A 315 -3.07 -12.02 11.66
C GLY A 315 -2.76 -11.13 12.86
N SER A 316 -1.88 -10.14 12.67
CA SER A 316 -1.45 -9.17 13.70
C SER A 316 -2.12 -7.79 13.60
N ILE A 317 -3.12 -7.58 12.71
CA ILE A 317 -3.86 -6.32 12.61
C ILE A 317 -5.07 -6.28 13.57
N LEU A 318 -5.83 -5.20 13.57
CA LEU A 318 -7.06 -5.02 14.35
C LEU A 318 -6.84 -5.21 15.87
N GLY A 319 -5.65 -4.90 16.35
CA GLY A 319 -5.27 -5.07 17.75
C GLY A 319 -4.99 -6.52 18.17
N SER A 320 -4.90 -7.44 17.20
CA SER A 320 -4.44 -8.80 17.40
C SER A 320 -2.91 -8.83 17.53
N GLY A 321 -2.40 -9.53 18.53
CA GLY A 321 -0.98 -9.91 18.64
C GLY A 321 -0.76 -11.36 18.26
N THR A 322 -1.58 -11.89 17.40
CA THR A 322 -1.57 -13.25 16.85
C THR A 322 -2.04 -14.30 17.87
N VAL A 323 -1.44 -14.41 19.03
CA VAL A 323 -1.79 -15.41 20.07
C VAL A 323 -2.39 -14.79 21.33
N TYR A 324 -2.45 -13.47 21.41
CA TYR A 324 -3.09 -12.68 22.48
C TYR A 324 -3.47 -11.30 21.90
N SER A 325 -4.36 -10.58 22.59
CA SER A 325 -4.64 -9.19 22.23
C SER A 325 -3.38 -8.34 22.43
N GLN A 326 -3.07 -7.45 21.48
CA GLN A 326 -1.92 -6.55 21.56
C GLN A 326 -1.89 -5.79 22.91
N PRO A 327 -0.72 -5.41 23.44
CA PRO A 327 -0.61 -4.46 24.53
C PRO A 327 -1.07 -3.05 24.07
N HIS A 328 -0.98 -2.01 24.92
CA HIS A 328 -1.49 -0.68 24.60
C HIS A 328 -0.59 0.12 23.62
N ARG A 329 0.69 -0.25 23.47
CA ARG A 329 1.67 0.50 22.68
C ARG A 329 1.40 0.46 21.15
N PRO A 330 1.13 -0.71 20.53
CA PRO A 330 0.92 -0.83 19.09
C PRO A 330 -0.08 0.20 18.53
N GLY A 331 0.30 0.82 17.42
CA GLY A 331 -0.48 1.90 16.83
C GLY A 331 -0.31 3.28 17.47
N ASN A 332 0.38 3.39 18.61
CA ASN A 332 0.53 4.63 19.37
C ASN A 332 1.98 5.13 19.48
N GLU A 333 2.94 4.25 19.61
CA GLU A 333 4.34 4.59 19.83
C GLU A 333 5.24 3.53 19.17
N TYR A 334 6.36 3.94 18.60
CA TYR A 334 7.38 3.01 18.12
C TYR A 334 7.93 2.15 19.26
N ILE A 335 8.44 0.96 18.96
CA ILE A 335 9.13 0.11 19.96
C ILE A 335 10.25 0.90 20.64
N PHE A 336 10.99 1.67 19.85
CA PHE A 336 12.01 2.58 20.34
C PHE A 336 11.70 4.01 19.90
N GLU A 337 11.37 4.87 20.86
CA GLU A 337 11.12 6.28 20.61
C GLU A 337 11.91 7.12 21.63
N GLN A 338 12.77 8.00 21.14
CA GLN A 338 13.75 8.72 21.96
C GLN A 338 13.10 9.60 23.03
N ARG A 339 12.14 10.47 22.64
CA ARG A 339 11.53 11.44 23.56
C ARG A 339 10.82 10.78 24.74
N PRO A 340 9.88 9.84 24.55
CA PRO A 340 9.28 9.12 25.67
C PRO A 340 10.29 8.33 26.48
N GLY A 341 11.33 7.78 25.84
CA GLY A 341 12.41 7.08 26.51
C GLY A 341 13.17 7.98 27.48
N TRP A 342 13.59 9.16 27.03
CA TRP A 342 14.25 10.14 27.87
C TRP A 342 13.35 10.67 29.01
N LEU A 343 12.07 10.91 28.76
CA LEU A 343 11.12 11.31 29.80
C LEU A 343 10.95 10.21 30.85
N THR A 344 10.88 8.95 30.46
CA THR A 344 10.80 7.81 31.38
C THR A 344 12.05 7.74 32.26
N LEU A 345 13.23 7.91 31.66
CA LEU A 345 14.50 7.91 32.39
C LEU A 345 14.60 9.12 33.36
N ALA A 346 14.30 10.32 32.89
CA ALA A 346 14.36 11.54 33.68
C ALA A 346 13.38 11.56 34.88
N THR A 347 12.26 10.85 34.76
CA THR A 347 11.25 10.70 35.82
C THR A 347 11.40 9.42 36.65
N LEU A 348 12.51 8.67 36.48
CA LEU A 348 12.75 7.37 37.12
C LEU A 348 11.57 6.39 36.95
N GLY A 349 10.96 6.39 35.76
CA GLY A 349 9.79 5.54 35.45
C GLY A 349 8.42 6.17 35.74
N GLY A 350 8.39 7.40 36.28
CA GLY A 350 7.14 8.08 36.62
C GLY A 350 6.38 8.70 35.44
N TYR A 351 6.97 8.72 34.22
CA TYR A 351 6.30 9.25 33.04
C TYR A 351 5.21 8.29 32.55
N ILE A 352 3.97 8.75 32.65
CA ILE A 352 2.80 8.01 32.12
C ILE A 352 2.61 8.42 30.65
N ARG A 353 2.73 7.45 29.75
CA ARG A 353 2.47 7.68 28.33
C ARG A 353 0.99 7.87 28.07
N PRO A 354 0.56 8.80 27.21
CA PRO A 354 -0.88 9.06 26.95
C PRO A 354 -1.67 7.81 26.56
N TRP A 355 -1.07 6.91 25.76
CA TRP A 355 -1.72 5.67 25.34
C TRP A 355 -1.93 4.65 26.46
N MET A 356 -1.22 4.76 27.61
CA MET A 356 -1.46 3.91 28.79
C MET A 356 -2.79 4.23 29.47
N LEU A 357 -3.34 5.42 29.18
CA LEU A 357 -4.61 5.89 29.74
C LEU A 357 -5.81 5.61 28.83
N ILE A 358 -5.60 4.98 27.68
CA ILE A 358 -6.70 4.63 26.77
C ILE A 358 -7.53 3.53 27.46
N ASP A 359 -8.81 3.84 27.63
CA ASP A 359 -9.81 2.91 28.13
C ASP A 359 -10.33 2.03 26.99
N TYR A 360 -10.04 0.74 27.06
CA TYR A 360 -10.54 -0.25 26.13
C TYR A 360 -11.77 -0.94 26.71
N PRO A 361 -12.87 -1.06 25.97
CA PRO A 361 -14.05 -1.74 26.44
C PRO A 361 -13.80 -3.24 26.67
N ASP A 362 -14.61 -3.82 27.54
CA ASP A 362 -14.64 -5.28 27.72
C ASP A 362 -15.32 -5.92 26.50
N VAL A 363 -14.54 -6.65 25.72
CA VAL A 363 -14.96 -7.27 24.46
C VAL A 363 -14.68 -8.78 24.49
N PRO A 364 -15.35 -9.57 23.63
CA PRO A 364 -15.03 -10.99 23.47
C PRO A 364 -13.54 -11.22 23.19
N LYS A 365 -12.98 -12.32 23.67
CA LYS A 365 -11.56 -12.66 23.52
C LYS A 365 -11.11 -12.88 22.07
N SER A 366 -12.06 -13.02 21.16
CA SER A 366 -11.85 -13.06 19.70
C SER A 366 -11.56 -11.69 19.10
N ILE A 367 -11.71 -10.61 19.88
CA ILE A 367 -11.40 -9.24 19.46
C ILE A 367 -10.06 -8.83 20.04
N GLY A 368 -9.22 -8.24 19.17
CA GLY A 368 -7.97 -7.61 19.56
C GLY A 368 -8.18 -6.28 20.27
N ARG A 369 -7.08 -5.70 20.76
CA ARG A 369 -7.12 -4.37 21.39
C ARG A 369 -7.25 -3.28 20.34
N LEU A 370 -8.47 -3.04 19.92
CA LEU A 370 -8.84 -2.03 18.93
C LEU A 370 -9.96 -1.15 19.49
N GLU A 371 -9.85 0.17 19.31
CA GLU A 371 -10.90 1.11 19.68
C GLU A 371 -10.91 2.30 18.67
N ALA A 372 -11.95 3.11 18.71
CA ALA A 372 -12.10 4.26 17.86
C ALA A 372 -12.23 5.59 18.61
N LYS A 373 -12.49 5.58 19.93
CA LYS A 373 -12.78 6.81 20.71
C LYS A 373 -11.53 7.69 20.85
N ALA A 374 -10.44 7.12 21.35
CA ALA A 374 -9.16 7.82 21.52
C ALA A 374 -8.28 7.80 20.26
N PHE A 375 -8.63 7.00 19.28
CA PHE A 375 -7.88 6.86 18.04
C PHE A 375 -7.74 8.20 17.29
N ASP A 376 -6.49 8.58 17.02
CA ASP A 376 -6.10 9.72 16.21
C ASP A 376 -5.26 9.23 15.02
N PRO A 377 -5.80 9.26 13.78
CA PRO A 377 -5.11 8.69 12.62
C PRO A 377 -3.77 9.35 12.32
N GLU A 378 -3.65 10.66 12.54
CA GLU A 378 -2.41 11.40 12.23
C GLU A 378 -1.27 11.04 13.18
N LYS A 379 -1.60 10.62 14.41
CA LYS A 379 -0.65 10.16 15.43
C LYS A 379 -0.36 8.67 15.38
N TRP A 380 -1.09 7.93 14.57
CA TRP A 380 -0.85 6.49 14.45
C TRP A 380 0.58 6.20 13.95
N LYS A 381 1.20 5.17 14.53
CA LYS A 381 2.57 4.74 14.24
C LYS A 381 2.64 3.24 14.08
N PRO A 382 3.43 2.72 13.12
CA PRO A 382 3.80 1.31 13.07
C PRO A 382 4.77 0.94 14.19
N GLU A 383 5.24 -0.30 14.25
CA GLU A 383 6.19 -0.78 15.26
C GLU A 383 7.49 0.03 15.30
N TYR A 384 8.01 0.43 14.15
CA TYR A 384 9.21 1.25 13.98
C TYR A 384 9.08 2.14 12.74
N PRO A 385 9.96 3.14 12.56
CA PRO A 385 9.90 4.03 11.41
C PRO A 385 9.88 3.26 10.08
N ASN A 386 9.07 3.72 9.13
CA ASN A 386 8.94 3.15 7.80
C ASN A 386 9.20 4.26 6.77
N ALA A 387 10.19 4.09 5.90
CA ALA A 387 10.63 5.13 4.99
C ALA A 387 9.52 5.62 4.04
N ALA A 388 8.68 4.72 3.52
CA ALA A 388 7.55 5.11 2.68
C ALA A 388 6.51 5.93 3.47
N PHE A 389 6.22 5.55 4.72
CA PHE A 389 5.26 6.28 5.56
C PHE A 389 5.74 7.69 5.93
N GLU A 390 7.06 7.84 6.12
CA GLU A 390 7.66 9.12 6.46
C GLU A 390 7.80 10.07 5.25
N ASN A 391 7.77 9.52 4.03
CA ASN A 391 7.71 10.28 2.77
C ASN A 391 6.26 10.57 2.31
N MET A 392 5.23 10.12 3.06
CA MET A 392 3.83 10.38 2.71
C MET A 392 3.52 11.88 2.72
N ARG A 393 3.08 12.40 1.59
CA ARG A 393 2.63 13.79 1.43
C ARG A 393 1.12 13.90 1.57
N ALA A 394 0.63 15.13 1.59
CA ALA A 394 -0.81 15.42 1.69
C ALA A 394 -1.60 14.87 0.49
N ASP A 395 -1.03 14.87 -0.72
CA ASP A 395 -1.63 14.31 -1.92
C ASP A 395 -1.68 12.77 -1.89
N ASP A 396 -0.66 12.10 -1.34
CA ASP A 396 -0.66 10.65 -1.12
C ASP A 396 -1.72 10.25 -0.09
N ALA A 397 -1.80 11.00 1.02
CA ALA A 397 -2.79 10.77 2.06
C ALA A 397 -4.22 11.03 1.57
N PHE A 398 -4.42 12.07 0.75
CA PHE A 398 -5.70 12.38 0.11
C PHE A 398 -6.15 11.25 -0.84
N TRP A 399 -5.23 10.74 -1.68
CA TRP A 399 -5.50 9.61 -2.55
C TRP A 399 -5.97 8.38 -1.74
N ALA A 400 -5.24 8.02 -0.70
CA ALA A 400 -5.59 6.88 0.14
C ALA A 400 -6.91 7.10 0.93
N ALA A 401 -7.15 8.31 1.44
CA ALA A 401 -8.39 8.65 2.13
C ALA A 401 -9.62 8.57 1.21
N ARG A 402 -9.48 8.92 -0.07
CA ARG A 402 -10.54 8.71 -1.08
C ARG A 402 -10.88 7.24 -1.26
N ILE A 403 -9.87 6.37 -1.27
CA ILE A 403 -10.07 4.92 -1.33
C ILE A 403 -10.81 4.43 -0.09
N VAL A 404 -10.38 4.84 1.11
CA VAL A 404 -11.03 4.47 2.39
C VAL A 404 -12.49 4.95 2.43
N ALA A 405 -12.78 6.14 1.90
CA ALA A 405 -14.13 6.70 1.84
C ALA A 405 -15.11 5.88 0.98
N ARG A 406 -14.62 5.06 0.06
CA ARG A 406 -15.48 4.20 -0.79
C ARG A 406 -15.97 2.93 -0.07
N PHE A 407 -15.40 2.57 1.05
CA PHE A 407 -15.91 1.45 1.85
C PHE A 407 -17.16 1.88 2.62
N THR A 408 -18.33 1.43 2.16
CA THR A 408 -19.61 1.71 2.83
C THR A 408 -19.74 0.92 4.14
N ASP A 409 -20.65 1.33 5.01
CA ASP A 409 -20.97 0.59 6.24
C ASP A 409 -21.39 -0.86 5.95
N GLU A 410 -22.15 -1.05 4.86
CA GLU A 410 -22.55 -2.38 4.40
C GLU A 410 -21.36 -3.24 3.99
N MET A 411 -20.40 -2.69 3.22
CA MET A 411 -19.16 -3.39 2.84
C MET A 411 -18.35 -3.79 4.07
N ILE A 412 -18.16 -2.86 5.01
CA ILE A 412 -17.40 -3.12 6.24
C ILE A 412 -18.08 -4.22 7.04
N GLY A 413 -19.39 -4.12 7.29
CA GLY A 413 -20.13 -5.14 8.01
C GLY A 413 -20.11 -6.51 7.32
N ALA A 414 -20.17 -6.53 5.98
CA ALA A 414 -20.12 -7.77 5.21
C ALA A 414 -18.74 -8.45 5.28
N VAL A 415 -17.65 -7.68 5.21
CA VAL A 415 -16.28 -8.20 5.39
C VAL A 415 -16.08 -8.73 6.81
N VAL A 416 -16.56 -8.03 7.83
CA VAL A 416 -16.47 -8.50 9.23
C VAL A 416 -17.26 -9.81 9.42
N ARG A 417 -18.44 -9.95 8.82
CA ARG A 417 -19.21 -11.21 8.87
C ARG A 417 -18.49 -12.38 8.20
N LYS A 418 -17.66 -12.15 7.17
CA LYS A 418 -16.82 -13.19 6.55
C LYS A 418 -15.88 -13.85 7.56
N ALA A 419 -15.46 -13.13 8.62
CA ALA A 419 -14.62 -13.67 9.67
C ALA A 419 -15.34 -14.70 10.56
N GLN A 420 -16.67 -14.83 10.51
CA GLN A 420 -17.46 -15.86 11.21
C GLN A 420 -17.16 -15.96 12.70
N TYR A 421 -17.19 -14.83 13.41
CA TYR A 421 -17.08 -14.84 14.86
C TYR A 421 -18.22 -15.65 15.50
N SER A 422 -17.89 -16.50 16.48
CA SER A 422 -18.89 -17.30 17.20
C SER A 422 -19.76 -16.46 18.14
N ASP A 423 -19.21 -15.34 18.67
CA ASP A 423 -19.95 -14.37 19.48
C ASP A 423 -20.43 -13.21 18.59
N PRO A 424 -21.76 -13.00 18.42
CA PRO A 424 -22.28 -11.90 17.61
C PRO A 424 -21.87 -10.51 18.09
N ARG A 425 -21.57 -10.34 19.39
CA ARG A 425 -21.05 -9.08 19.95
C ARG A 425 -19.70 -8.71 19.33
N ALA A 426 -18.88 -9.71 18.98
CA ALA A 426 -17.61 -9.49 18.31
C ALA A 426 -17.81 -8.90 16.91
N THR A 427 -18.75 -9.45 16.14
CA THR A 427 -19.10 -8.94 14.81
C THR A 427 -19.60 -7.51 14.87
N GLU A 428 -20.50 -7.22 15.80
CA GLU A 428 -21.06 -5.88 15.97
C GLU A 428 -19.99 -4.87 16.37
N TYR A 429 -19.21 -5.17 17.42
CA TYR A 429 -18.15 -4.29 17.92
C TYR A 429 -17.11 -3.99 16.83
N MET A 430 -16.61 -5.01 16.14
CA MET A 430 -15.62 -4.84 15.09
C MET A 430 -16.16 -3.99 13.95
N THR A 431 -17.41 -4.23 13.53
CA THR A 431 -18.06 -3.46 12.47
C THR A 431 -18.16 -1.98 12.83
N GLN A 432 -18.71 -1.67 14.01
CA GLN A 432 -18.87 -0.29 14.46
C GLN A 432 -17.52 0.42 14.67
N THR A 433 -16.54 -0.28 15.22
CA THR A 433 -15.20 0.26 15.42
C THR A 433 -14.51 0.60 14.09
N LEU A 434 -14.61 -0.28 13.10
CA LEU A 434 -14.01 -0.04 11.77
C LEU A 434 -14.71 1.08 11.01
N ILE A 435 -16.04 1.23 11.12
CA ILE A 435 -16.79 2.36 10.57
C ILE A 435 -16.32 3.67 11.21
N ALA A 436 -16.27 3.71 12.54
CA ALA A 436 -15.85 4.92 13.25
C ALA A 436 -14.38 5.29 12.96
N ARG A 437 -13.48 4.31 12.81
CA ARG A 437 -12.08 4.54 12.42
C ARG A 437 -11.97 5.01 10.97
N ARG A 438 -12.76 4.43 10.03
CA ARG A 438 -12.88 4.91 8.64
C ARG A 438 -13.23 6.39 8.62
N ASP A 439 -14.26 6.79 9.35
CA ASP A 439 -14.73 8.17 9.34
C ASP A 439 -13.67 9.14 9.86
N LYS A 440 -12.93 8.75 10.91
CA LYS A 440 -11.81 9.54 11.45
C LYS A 440 -10.65 9.64 10.46
N VAL A 441 -10.28 8.54 9.81
CA VAL A 441 -9.23 8.49 8.79
C VAL A 441 -9.56 9.38 7.61
N VAL A 442 -10.79 9.28 7.12
CA VAL A 442 -11.28 10.13 6.01
C VAL A 442 -11.28 11.59 6.43
N ALA A 443 -11.82 11.93 7.60
CA ALA A 443 -11.87 13.31 8.10
C ALA A 443 -10.47 13.93 8.27
N ALA A 444 -9.47 13.15 8.70
CA ALA A 444 -8.11 13.62 8.90
C ALA A 444 -7.42 13.98 7.58
N TRP A 445 -7.52 13.15 6.57
CA TRP A 445 -6.65 13.27 5.39
C TRP A 445 -7.32 13.73 4.10
N ILE A 446 -8.65 13.59 3.95
CA ILE A 446 -9.33 14.05 2.74
C ILE A 446 -9.36 15.60 2.61
N ASN A 447 -9.05 16.28 3.69
CA ASN A 447 -9.06 17.74 3.79
C ASN A 447 -7.67 18.37 3.60
N GLY A 448 -6.63 17.59 3.35
CA GLY A 448 -5.23 18.07 3.29
C GLY A 448 -4.88 18.86 2.01
N VAL A 449 -5.66 18.71 0.95
CA VAL A 449 -5.48 19.37 -0.36
C VAL A 449 -6.83 19.85 -0.90
N CYS A 450 -6.83 20.56 -2.03
CA CYS A 450 -8.06 20.92 -2.74
C CYS A 450 -8.87 19.65 -3.07
N PRO A 451 -10.11 19.53 -2.58
CA PRO A 451 -10.89 18.30 -2.71
C PRO A 451 -11.63 18.17 -4.07
N ALA A 452 -11.36 19.05 -5.04
CA ALA A 452 -11.93 18.94 -6.38
C ALA A 452 -11.39 17.69 -7.09
N VAL A 453 -12.31 16.82 -7.53
CA VAL A 453 -12.03 15.55 -8.23
C VAL A 453 -13.05 15.32 -9.33
N ASP A 454 -12.80 14.32 -10.19
CA ASP A 454 -13.69 13.84 -11.23
C ASP A 454 -14.23 14.98 -12.13
N PRO A 455 -13.36 15.86 -12.68
CA PRO A 455 -13.80 16.95 -13.51
C PRO A 455 -14.30 16.43 -14.87
N VAL A 456 -15.42 16.96 -15.32
CA VAL A 456 -16.00 16.68 -16.64
C VAL A 456 -16.18 18.00 -17.39
N LEU A 457 -15.57 18.11 -18.58
CA LEU A 457 -15.73 19.25 -19.48
C LEU A 457 -16.59 18.84 -20.68
N GLY A 458 -17.77 19.41 -20.78
CA GLY A 458 -18.69 19.19 -21.90
C GLY A 458 -18.22 19.89 -23.19
N ALA A 459 -18.67 19.42 -24.34
CA ALA A 459 -18.42 20.05 -25.63
C ALA A 459 -18.96 21.50 -25.70
N ASP A 460 -20.00 21.78 -24.93
CA ASP A 460 -20.61 23.11 -24.78
C ASP A 460 -19.88 24.05 -23.82
N GLY A 461 -18.77 23.58 -23.26
CA GLY A 461 -17.94 24.32 -22.27
C GLY A 461 -18.44 24.23 -20.82
N ALA A 462 -19.46 23.45 -20.51
CA ALA A 462 -19.87 23.21 -19.14
C ALA A 462 -18.83 22.35 -18.42
N LEU A 463 -18.31 22.85 -17.30
CA LEU A 463 -17.45 22.12 -16.38
C LEU A 463 -18.24 21.73 -15.16
N THR A 464 -18.11 20.47 -14.76
CA THR A 464 -18.58 19.99 -13.45
C THR A 464 -17.46 19.22 -12.77
N PHE A 465 -17.45 19.20 -11.43
CA PHE A 465 -16.51 18.42 -10.64
C PHE A 465 -17.14 18.05 -9.30
N THR A 466 -16.56 17.10 -8.59
CA THR A 466 -17.01 16.67 -7.27
C THR A 466 -16.12 17.26 -6.19
N ASN A 467 -16.68 17.68 -5.06
CA ASN A 467 -15.92 17.92 -3.85
C ASN A 467 -15.85 16.62 -3.03
N ALA A 468 -14.68 15.96 -3.06
CA ALA A 468 -14.49 14.65 -2.42
C ALA A 468 -14.77 14.67 -0.92
N ALA A 469 -14.42 15.76 -0.22
CA ALA A 469 -14.63 15.85 1.22
C ALA A 469 -16.11 15.98 1.60
N VAL A 470 -16.89 16.70 0.78
CA VAL A 470 -18.35 16.82 0.95
C VAL A 470 -19.03 15.50 0.59
N ALA A 471 -18.62 14.87 -0.52
CA ALA A 471 -19.15 13.57 -0.94
C ALA A 471 -18.89 12.48 0.12
N ALA A 472 -17.72 12.50 0.76
CA ALA A 472 -17.38 11.63 1.87
C ALA A 472 -17.99 12.04 3.23
N ARG A 473 -18.79 13.09 3.29
CA ARG A 473 -19.38 13.65 4.54
C ARG A 473 -18.32 14.06 5.59
N ALA A 474 -17.10 14.36 5.15
CA ALA A 474 -15.98 14.74 6.01
C ALA A 474 -15.83 16.26 6.19
N ALA A 475 -16.61 17.05 5.47
CA ALA A 475 -16.66 18.50 5.58
C ALA A 475 -18.01 19.07 5.13
N ALA A 476 -18.33 20.28 5.59
CA ALA A 476 -19.39 21.09 5.00
C ALA A 476 -19.00 21.53 3.57
N PRO A 477 -19.98 21.95 2.73
CA PRO A 477 -19.69 22.52 1.42
C PRO A 477 -18.71 23.68 1.49
N ALA A 478 -17.93 23.87 0.41
CA ALA A 478 -17.09 25.06 0.28
C ALA A 478 -17.95 26.33 0.26
N GLU A 479 -17.44 27.41 0.81
CA GLU A 479 -18.07 28.74 0.73
C GLU A 479 -18.14 29.22 -0.72
N SER A 480 -17.08 28.96 -1.47
CA SER A 480 -17.00 29.18 -2.91
C SER A 480 -15.84 28.42 -3.54
N TYR A 481 -15.83 28.39 -4.86
CA TYR A 481 -14.73 27.90 -5.67
C TYR A 481 -14.22 29.04 -6.54
N GLN A 482 -12.91 29.21 -6.61
CA GLN A 482 -12.24 30.10 -7.55
C GLN A 482 -11.67 29.29 -8.69
N LEU A 483 -11.95 29.72 -9.92
CA LEU A 483 -11.51 29.02 -11.13
C LEU A 483 -10.72 29.99 -12.02
N GLN A 484 -9.55 29.56 -12.50
CA GLN A 484 -8.77 30.25 -13.51
C GLN A 484 -8.58 29.36 -14.71
N TRP A 485 -9.21 29.70 -15.83
CA TRP A 485 -9.04 28.98 -17.09
C TRP A 485 -7.73 29.35 -17.79
N PHE A 486 -7.17 28.43 -18.55
CA PHE A 486 -5.95 28.64 -19.32
C PHE A 486 -5.91 27.82 -20.61
N ARG A 487 -5.19 28.33 -21.61
CA ARG A 487 -4.69 27.51 -22.72
C ARG A 487 -3.44 26.80 -22.28
N PHE A 488 -3.24 25.59 -22.76
CA PHE A 488 -2.05 24.82 -22.44
C PHE A 488 -1.30 24.47 -23.72
N ASP A 489 -0.04 24.89 -23.78
CA ASP A 489 0.92 24.47 -24.79
C ASP A 489 1.60 23.19 -24.32
N ASN A 490 1.26 22.06 -24.95
CA ASN A 490 1.73 20.75 -24.55
C ASN A 490 3.23 20.55 -24.86
N ALA A 491 3.77 21.22 -25.87
CA ALA A 491 5.19 21.11 -26.22
C ALA A 491 6.08 21.94 -25.29
N ALA A 492 5.61 23.13 -24.91
CA ALA A 492 6.33 24.03 -24.02
C ALA A 492 6.00 23.82 -22.52
N ALA A 493 5.04 22.95 -22.20
CA ALA A 493 4.44 22.78 -20.86
C ALA A 493 3.98 24.12 -20.25
N ALA A 494 3.48 25.05 -21.08
CA ALA A 494 3.19 26.41 -20.67
C ALA A 494 1.69 26.67 -20.54
N ARG A 495 1.29 27.39 -19.49
CA ARG A 495 -0.08 27.81 -19.22
C ARG A 495 -0.23 29.30 -19.55
N THR A 496 -1.23 29.64 -20.37
CA THR A 496 -1.61 31.01 -20.66
C THR A 496 -3.01 31.28 -20.11
N PRO A 497 -3.18 32.07 -19.06
CA PRO A 497 -4.49 32.37 -18.50
C PRO A 497 -5.44 32.98 -19.55
N VAL A 498 -6.72 32.64 -19.48
CA VAL A 498 -7.79 33.15 -20.37
C VAL A 498 -8.99 33.60 -19.53
N GLY A 499 -9.44 34.80 -19.80
CA GLY A 499 -10.54 35.41 -19.05
C GLY A 499 -10.18 35.80 -17.62
N GLU A 500 -11.12 36.39 -16.93
CA GLU A 500 -10.99 36.72 -15.51
C GLU A 500 -11.20 35.49 -14.64
N ARG A 501 -10.66 35.53 -13.41
CA ARG A 501 -10.93 34.51 -12.40
C ARG A 501 -12.41 34.49 -12.04
N GLN A 502 -13.02 33.36 -12.18
CA GLN A 502 -14.43 33.14 -11.86
C GLN A 502 -14.56 32.74 -10.37
N THR A 503 -15.59 33.21 -9.70
CA THR A 503 -15.96 32.75 -8.35
C THR A 503 -17.38 32.19 -8.42
N VAL A 504 -17.55 30.94 -8.00
CA VAL A 504 -18.83 30.21 -8.03
C VAL A 504 -19.11 29.54 -6.69
N THR A 505 -20.35 29.32 -6.34
CA THR A 505 -20.76 28.65 -5.10
C THR A 505 -21.03 27.15 -5.29
N ALA A 506 -21.28 26.72 -6.53
CA ALA A 506 -21.45 25.31 -6.89
C ALA A 506 -20.17 24.75 -7.53
N PRO A 507 -19.93 23.42 -7.46
CA PRO A 507 -18.81 22.76 -8.14
C PRO A 507 -19.06 22.63 -9.65
N ALA A 508 -19.39 23.74 -10.29
CA ALA A 508 -19.69 23.84 -11.71
C ALA A 508 -19.32 25.23 -12.24
N SER A 509 -18.93 25.32 -13.49
CA SER A 509 -18.56 26.56 -14.18
C SER A 509 -18.74 26.40 -15.68
N ARG A 510 -18.42 27.45 -16.43
CA ARG A 510 -18.40 27.42 -17.89
C ARG A 510 -17.11 28.04 -18.41
N ALA A 511 -16.52 27.40 -19.40
CA ALA A 511 -15.34 27.90 -20.06
C ALA A 511 -15.61 29.28 -20.70
N PRO A 512 -14.64 30.22 -20.69
CA PRO A 512 -14.75 31.50 -21.40
C PRO A 512 -15.00 31.31 -22.89
N ALA A 513 -15.74 32.25 -23.51
CA ALA A 513 -15.98 32.22 -24.93
C ALA A 513 -14.68 32.18 -25.74
N GLY A 514 -14.65 31.39 -26.80
CA GLY A 514 -13.47 31.23 -27.68
C GLY A 514 -12.33 30.39 -27.11
N LEU A 515 -12.35 29.99 -25.82
CA LEU A 515 -11.28 29.14 -25.28
C LEU A 515 -11.27 27.76 -25.95
N LEU A 516 -12.44 27.18 -26.15
CA LEU A 516 -12.56 25.82 -26.70
C LEU A 516 -12.43 25.76 -28.23
N GLU A 517 -12.44 26.91 -28.92
CA GLU A 517 -12.30 26.98 -30.38
C GLU A 517 -10.82 26.85 -30.80
N ALA A 518 -9.92 27.29 -29.96
CA ALA A 518 -8.49 27.37 -30.24
C ALA A 518 -7.68 26.43 -29.36
N GLY A 519 -7.04 25.46 -29.98
CA GLY A 519 -6.05 24.60 -29.33
C GLY A 519 -6.51 23.17 -29.08
N GLU A 520 -5.53 22.31 -28.89
CA GLU A 520 -5.69 20.88 -28.59
C GLU A 520 -5.91 20.65 -27.10
N PHE A 521 -5.30 21.49 -26.25
CA PHE A 521 -5.37 21.39 -24.80
C PHE A 521 -5.88 22.69 -24.17
N VAL A 522 -6.76 22.52 -23.20
CA VAL A 522 -7.24 23.57 -22.30
C VAL A 522 -7.16 23.09 -20.87
N GLY A 523 -7.15 24.00 -19.91
CA GLY A 523 -7.20 23.61 -18.52
C GLY A 523 -7.88 24.63 -17.63
N VAL A 524 -8.07 24.22 -16.38
CA VAL A 524 -8.64 25.07 -15.33
C VAL A 524 -7.99 24.76 -13.98
N GLU A 525 -7.57 25.78 -13.30
CA GLU A 525 -7.16 25.71 -11.90
C GLU A 525 -8.40 25.95 -11.03
N VAL A 526 -8.65 25.07 -10.07
CA VAL A 526 -9.76 25.13 -9.13
C VAL A 526 -9.19 25.25 -7.72
N THR A 527 -9.60 26.25 -6.98
CA THR A 527 -9.31 26.45 -5.55
C THR A 527 -10.65 26.44 -4.80
N ALA A 528 -10.76 25.64 -3.77
CA ALA A 528 -11.94 25.67 -2.90
C ALA A 528 -11.66 26.58 -1.69
N LEU A 529 -12.62 27.42 -1.31
CA LEU A 529 -12.51 28.30 -0.17
C LEU A 529 -13.38 27.80 0.98
N HIS A 530 -12.76 27.61 2.14
CA HIS A 530 -13.44 27.18 3.35
C HIS A 530 -12.64 27.66 4.57
N ALA A 531 -13.24 28.46 5.45
CA ALA A 531 -12.55 29.11 6.57
C ALA A 531 -11.81 28.12 7.50
N GLN A 532 -12.35 26.93 7.70
CA GLN A 532 -11.78 25.91 8.58
C GLN A 532 -10.84 24.91 7.88
N ARG A 533 -10.62 25.06 6.56
CA ARG A 533 -9.88 24.09 5.75
C ARG A 533 -8.83 24.76 4.87
N PRO A 534 -7.73 25.27 5.46
CA PRO A 534 -6.73 26.04 4.71
C PRO A 534 -6.05 25.23 3.59
N GLY A 535 -5.96 23.90 3.73
CA GLY A 535 -5.43 23.03 2.67
C GLY A 535 -6.21 23.07 1.35
N TRP A 536 -7.50 23.44 1.38
CA TRP A 536 -8.32 23.59 0.19
C TRP A 536 -7.93 24.79 -0.68
N GLY A 537 -7.21 25.75 -0.10
CA GLY A 537 -6.69 26.95 -0.78
C GLY A 537 -5.54 26.69 -1.75
N ARG A 538 -4.96 25.48 -1.76
CA ARG A 538 -3.97 25.09 -2.75
C ARG A 538 -4.69 24.63 -4.02
N PRO A 539 -4.35 25.16 -5.24
CA PRO A 539 -5.10 24.86 -6.43
C PRO A 539 -4.92 23.40 -6.88
N ALA A 540 -5.98 22.84 -7.46
CA ALA A 540 -5.93 21.65 -8.32
C ALA A 540 -6.07 22.10 -9.77
N ALA A 541 -5.13 21.76 -10.64
CA ALA A 541 -5.19 22.05 -12.06
C ALA A 541 -5.63 20.81 -12.83
N PHE A 542 -6.62 20.99 -13.68
CA PHE A 542 -7.15 19.96 -14.57
C PHE A 542 -6.83 20.33 -16.01
N PHE A 543 -6.31 19.35 -16.76
CA PHE A 543 -5.96 19.50 -18.17
C PHE A 543 -6.86 18.62 -19.01
N PHE A 544 -7.45 19.20 -20.04
CA PHE A 544 -8.32 18.48 -20.95
C PHE A 544 -7.72 18.52 -22.37
N ARG A 545 -7.72 17.35 -23.01
CA ARG A 545 -7.35 17.19 -24.41
C ARG A 545 -8.61 17.09 -25.27
N ARG A 546 -8.59 17.68 -26.46
CA ARG A 546 -9.66 17.54 -27.43
C ARG A 546 -9.77 16.09 -27.92
N ALA A 547 -10.95 15.50 -27.85
CA ALA A 547 -11.24 14.15 -28.30
C ALA A 547 -12.51 14.17 -29.17
N GLY A 548 -12.34 14.15 -30.48
CA GLY A 548 -13.44 14.34 -31.41
C GLY A 548 -14.16 15.66 -31.19
N ALA A 549 -15.47 15.63 -30.95
CA ALA A 549 -16.29 16.81 -30.65
C ALA A 549 -16.27 17.22 -29.16
N GLY A 550 -15.62 16.45 -28.29
CA GLY A 550 -15.62 16.66 -26.83
C GLY A 550 -14.21 16.83 -26.24
N TRP A 551 -14.13 16.71 -24.92
CA TRP A 551 -12.91 16.86 -24.14
C TRP A 551 -12.72 15.67 -23.21
N THR A 552 -11.49 15.21 -23.10
CA THR A 552 -11.10 14.12 -22.18
C THR A 552 -10.07 14.64 -21.19
N LEU A 553 -10.17 14.26 -19.93
CA LEU A 553 -9.19 14.58 -18.90
C LEU A 553 -7.85 13.93 -19.28
N ALA A 554 -6.81 14.75 -19.45
CA ALA A 554 -5.45 14.33 -19.78
C ALA A 554 -4.52 14.39 -18.55
N GLY A 555 -4.77 15.32 -17.62
CA GLY A 555 -3.92 15.47 -16.46
C GLY A 555 -4.58 16.14 -15.27
N VAL A 556 -4.03 15.86 -14.08
CA VAL A 556 -4.36 16.49 -12.80
C VAL A 556 -3.07 16.82 -12.06
N GLU A 557 -2.92 18.07 -11.65
CA GLU A 557 -1.83 18.50 -10.78
C GLU A 557 -2.39 19.14 -9.52
N ARG A 558 -1.81 18.78 -8.35
CA ARG A 558 -2.21 19.35 -7.06
C ARG A 558 -1.06 20.15 -6.47
N GLY A 559 -1.36 21.37 -6.00
CA GLY A 559 -0.39 22.28 -5.38
C GLY A 559 0.05 21.89 -3.97
#